data_77a2d5c80b7cc3b0121ac432f99f07b5
#
_entry.id   77a2d5c80b7cc3b0121ac432f99f07b5
#
_cell.length_a   1.000
_cell.length_b   1.000
_cell.length_c   1.000
_cell.angle_alpha   90.00
_cell.angle_beta   90.00
_cell.angle_gamma   90.00
#
_symmetry.space_group_name_H-M   'P 1'
#
loop_
_entity.id
_entity.type
_entity.pdbx_description
1 polymer ?
#
loop_
_entity_poly.entity_id
_entity_poly.type
_entity_poly.pdbx_seq_one_letter_code
_entity_poly.pdbx_strand_id
1 'polypeptide(L)'
;MKANNRIMLRALVGVALGALVIMVSSIATAWAQDAVRIRGTIERLDGSTYVIKARDGAELKVALADNAQIAGVVKASLSDIKQGSFVGVTAMPKADGSQSALEVHIFPEAMRGTGEGHYPWDLQPQSTMTNANVEQAVSAVDGQTLTLKYKDGERKIFVPANTPIVVYVQGDKSDLKPGAKVFIAAIKQPDGMLQGRAWRVGRDGVTPPM
;
A
#
# COMPACT_ATOMS: atom_id res chain seq x y z
N MET A 1 -65.85 35.60 -39.25
CA MET A 1 -65.27 35.81 -37.90
C MET A 1 -64.49 34.55 -37.54
N LYS A 2 -63.21 34.55 -37.86
CA LYS A 2 -62.26 33.51 -37.51
C LYS A 2 -61.03 34.21 -36.92
N ALA A 3 -60.94 34.24 -35.64
CA ALA A 3 -59.67 34.60 -34.96
C ALA A 3 -59.67 34.07 -33.52
N ASN A 4 -58.54 33.67 -33.04
CA ASN A 4 -58.18 33.36 -31.66
C ASN A 4 -58.32 31.90 -31.16
N ASN A 5 -57.71 30.97 -31.86
CA ASN A 5 -57.42 29.67 -31.23
C ASN A 5 -55.92 29.26 -31.29
N ARG A 6 -55.03 30.27 -31.46
CA ARG A 6 -53.58 29.96 -31.55
C ARG A 6 -52.75 30.48 -30.39
N ILE A 7 -53.34 31.09 -29.39
CA ILE A 7 -52.59 31.68 -28.24
C ILE A 7 -52.64 30.79 -26.99
N MET A 8 -53.62 29.88 -26.85
CA MET A 8 -53.73 29.02 -25.68
C MET A 8 -52.87 27.72 -25.74
N LEU A 9 -52.28 27.38 -26.90
CA LEU A 9 -51.49 26.16 -27.03
C LEU A 9 -49.97 26.36 -26.81
N ARG A 10 -49.56 27.57 -26.52
CA ARG A 10 -48.14 27.88 -26.25
C ARG A 10 -47.76 28.07 -24.76
N ALA A 11 -48.76 28.10 -23.89
CA ALA A 11 -48.56 28.23 -22.45
C ALA A 11 -48.44 26.94 -21.66
N LEU A 12 -48.75 25.76 -22.27
CA LEU A 12 -48.74 24.46 -21.60
C LEU A 12 -47.48 23.60 -21.89
N VAL A 13 -46.62 24.05 -22.80
CA VAL A 13 -45.39 23.32 -23.14
C VAL A 13 -44.17 23.88 -22.35
N GLY A 14 -44.29 25.03 -21.71
CA GLY A 14 -43.19 25.68 -20.98
C GLY A 14 -43.01 25.20 -19.53
N VAL A 15 -43.95 24.48 -18.93
CA VAL A 15 -43.89 24.09 -17.51
C VAL A 15 -43.42 22.61 -17.31
N ALA A 16 -43.42 21.81 -18.37
CA ALA A 16 -43.00 20.40 -18.28
C ALA A 16 -41.50 20.14 -18.48
N LEU A 17 -40.70 21.17 -18.87
CA LEU A 17 -39.25 21.06 -19.04
C LEU A 17 -38.43 21.57 -17.85
N GLY A 18 -39.08 22.10 -16.81
CA GLY A 18 -38.39 22.67 -15.64
C GLY A 18 -38.21 21.72 -14.44
N ALA A 19 -38.82 20.51 -14.51
CA ALA A 19 -38.83 19.58 -13.36
C ALA A 19 -37.88 18.38 -13.51
N LEU A 20 -37.00 18.37 -14.51
CA LEU A 20 -36.12 17.20 -14.78
C LEU A 20 -34.63 17.49 -14.67
N VAL A 21 -34.19 18.43 -13.87
CA VAL A 21 -32.75 18.71 -13.70
C VAL A 21 -32.40 18.99 -12.24
N ILE A 22 -32.98 18.25 -11.29
CA ILE A 22 -32.40 18.17 -9.94
C ILE A 22 -32.44 16.68 -9.50
N MET A 23 -31.92 15.76 -10.29
CA MET A 23 -31.25 14.61 -9.75
C MET A 23 -29.85 15.05 -9.38
N VAL A 24 -29.71 15.64 -8.21
CA VAL A 24 -28.43 15.85 -7.55
C VAL A 24 -27.77 14.49 -7.44
N SER A 25 -26.79 14.25 -8.32
CA SER A 25 -25.83 13.18 -8.17
C SER A 25 -25.18 13.37 -6.81
N SER A 26 -25.68 12.67 -5.81
CA SER A 26 -24.95 12.43 -4.56
C SER A 26 -23.72 11.65 -4.96
N ILE A 27 -22.68 12.34 -5.39
CA ILE A 27 -21.32 11.79 -5.47
C ILE A 27 -21.00 11.48 -4.01
N ALA A 28 -21.23 10.23 -3.63
CA ALA A 28 -20.66 9.69 -2.42
C ALA A 28 -19.14 9.87 -2.61
N THR A 29 -18.59 10.91 -2.00
CA THR A 29 -17.16 11.03 -1.78
C THR A 29 -16.79 9.80 -0.99
N ALA A 30 -16.34 8.75 -1.68
CA ALA A 30 -15.65 7.65 -1.06
C ALA A 30 -14.46 8.30 -0.36
N TRP A 31 -14.57 8.50 0.93
CA TRP A 31 -13.46 8.92 1.76
C TRP A 31 -12.40 7.84 1.59
N ALA A 32 -11.35 8.14 0.86
CA ALA A 32 -10.17 7.31 0.84
C ALA A 32 -9.72 7.24 2.30
N GLN A 33 -10.03 6.12 2.95
CA GLN A 33 -9.63 5.89 4.35
C GLN A 33 -8.11 5.90 4.35
N ASP A 34 -7.51 6.90 4.98
CA ASP A 34 -6.06 7.05 5.06
C ASP A 34 -5.46 5.79 5.66
N ALA A 35 -4.69 5.08 4.87
CA ALA A 35 -3.97 3.92 5.33
C ALA A 35 -2.89 4.37 6.32
N VAL A 36 -3.02 3.93 7.56
CA VAL A 36 -2.02 4.16 8.61
C VAL A 36 -0.99 3.03 8.56
N ARG A 37 0.28 3.37 8.45
CA ARG A 37 1.39 2.40 8.46
C ARG A 37 2.01 2.36 9.84
N ILE A 38 2.00 1.18 10.45
CA ILE A 38 2.49 0.97 11.82
C ILE A 38 3.69 0.05 11.75
N ARG A 39 4.78 0.49 12.33
CA ARG A 39 6.01 -0.29 12.48
C ARG A 39 6.33 -0.43 13.96
N GLY A 40 6.43 -1.65 14.44
CA GLY A 40 6.61 -1.84 15.88
C GLY A 40 6.80 -3.29 16.29
N THR A 41 6.52 -3.53 17.55
CA THR A 41 6.58 -4.85 18.19
C THR A 41 5.23 -5.14 18.83
N ILE A 42 4.71 -6.34 18.65
CA ILE A 42 3.54 -6.79 19.40
C ILE A 42 3.96 -6.95 20.87
N GLU A 43 3.34 -6.21 21.77
CA GLU A 43 3.59 -6.37 23.21
C GLU A 43 2.69 -7.43 23.82
N ARG A 44 1.41 -7.38 23.50
CA ARG A 44 0.40 -8.30 24.04
C ARG A 44 -0.86 -8.33 23.18
N LEU A 45 -1.67 -9.35 23.41
CA LEU A 45 -3.05 -9.42 22.93
C LEU A 45 -3.98 -9.06 24.09
N ASP A 46 -4.83 -8.08 23.89
CA ASP A 46 -5.83 -7.60 24.86
C ASP A 46 -7.24 -7.86 24.27
N GLY A 47 -7.84 -8.98 24.66
CA GLY A 47 -9.07 -9.48 24.05
C GLY A 47 -8.86 -9.82 22.58
N SER A 48 -9.49 -9.08 21.67
CA SER A 48 -9.35 -9.22 20.21
C SER A 48 -8.39 -8.19 19.58
N THR A 49 -7.75 -7.36 20.41
CA THR A 49 -6.95 -6.22 19.97
C THR A 49 -5.47 -6.45 20.29
N TYR A 50 -4.61 -6.24 19.31
CA TYR A 50 -3.17 -6.28 19.49
C TYR A 50 -2.65 -4.94 19.98
N VAL A 51 -1.86 -4.96 21.02
CA VAL A 51 -1.15 -3.79 21.55
C VAL A 51 0.24 -3.79 20.94
N ILE A 52 0.52 -2.73 20.18
CA ILE A 52 1.76 -2.56 19.42
C ILE A 52 2.55 -1.41 20.04
N LYS A 53 3.80 -1.68 20.41
CA LYS A 53 4.78 -0.63 20.70
C LYS A 53 5.40 -0.17 19.39
N ALA A 54 5.01 1.02 18.93
CA ALA A 54 5.52 1.62 17.71
C ALA A 54 6.98 2.05 17.85
N ARG A 55 7.67 2.30 16.73
CA ARG A 55 9.10 2.71 16.72
C ARG A 55 9.37 4.02 17.44
N ASP A 56 8.39 4.94 17.46
CA ASP A 56 8.44 6.22 18.18
C ASP A 56 8.15 6.09 19.68
N GLY A 57 7.87 4.87 20.15
CA GLY A 57 7.56 4.57 21.56
C GLY A 57 6.06 4.63 21.90
N ALA A 58 5.20 5.04 20.97
CA ALA A 58 3.76 5.08 21.20
C ALA A 58 3.18 3.67 21.38
N GLU A 59 2.21 3.52 22.26
CA GLU A 59 1.38 2.31 22.38
C GLU A 59 0.14 2.49 21.49
N LEU A 60 -0.03 1.59 20.52
CA LEU A 60 -1.15 1.60 19.60
C LEU A 60 -2.00 0.32 19.77
N LYS A 61 -3.31 0.48 19.77
CA LYS A 61 -4.26 -0.63 19.77
C LYS A 61 -4.75 -0.88 18.35
N VAL A 62 -4.54 -2.10 17.84
CA VAL A 62 -4.86 -2.47 16.47
C VAL A 62 -5.69 -3.76 16.48
N ALA A 63 -6.93 -3.66 16.01
CA ALA A 63 -7.78 -4.83 15.79
C ALA A 63 -7.35 -5.57 14.50
N LEU A 64 -7.42 -6.89 14.53
CA LEU A 64 -7.23 -7.69 13.32
C LEU A 64 -8.52 -7.66 12.48
N ALA A 65 -8.44 -7.26 11.21
CA ALA A 65 -9.59 -7.33 10.32
C ALA A 65 -9.97 -8.81 10.03
N ASP A 66 -11.25 -9.09 9.80
CA ASP A 66 -11.72 -10.45 9.52
C ASP A 66 -11.04 -11.05 8.28
N ASN A 67 -10.78 -10.21 7.28
CA ASN A 67 -10.11 -10.57 6.03
C ASN A 67 -8.64 -10.12 6.00
N ALA A 68 -8.00 -9.99 7.16
CA ALA A 68 -6.62 -9.56 7.25
C ALA A 68 -5.68 -10.54 6.54
N GLN A 69 -4.77 -9.97 5.75
CA GLN A 69 -3.70 -10.72 5.12
C GLN A 69 -2.48 -10.74 6.04
N ILE A 70 -2.07 -11.93 6.46
CA ILE A 70 -0.88 -12.12 7.29
C ILE A 70 0.20 -12.78 6.44
N ALA A 71 1.40 -12.19 6.40
CA ALA A 71 2.56 -12.78 5.76
C ALA A 71 3.76 -12.77 6.72
N GLY A 72 4.47 -13.88 6.79
CA GLY A 72 5.76 -13.95 7.41
C GLY A 72 6.81 -13.21 6.57
N VAL A 73 7.80 -12.62 7.24
CA VAL A 73 8.92 -11.93 6.61
C VAL A 73 10.20 -12.62 7.01
N VAL A 74 10.92 -13.17 6.04
CA VAL A 74 12.20 -13.86 6.26
C VAL A 74 13.30 -13.19 5.45
N LYS A 75 14.55 -13.36 5.90
CA LYS A 75 15.72 -12.79 5.23
C LYS A 75 15.91 -13.40 3.85
N ALA A 76 16.27 -12.57 2.89
CA ALA A 76 16.67 -12.95 1.54
C ALA A 76 17.97 -12.24 1.15
N SER A 77 18.43 -12.47 -0.06
CA SER A 77 19.67 -11.93 -0.63
C SER A 77 19.46 -11.33 -2.02
N LEU A 78 20.45 -10.60 -2.52
CA LEU A 78 20.43 -10.07 -3.89
C LEU A 78 20.24 -11.18 -4.94
N SER A 79 20.81 -12.36 -4.71
CA SER A 79 20.69 -13.50 -5.63
C SER A 79 19.28 -14.09 -5.73
N ASP A 80 18.40 -13.75 -4.79
CA ASP A 80 16.99 -14.18 -4.81
C ASP A 80 16.13 -13.28 -5.70
N ILE A 81 16.63 -12.08 -6.04
CA ILE A 81 15.98 -11.16 -6.97
C ILE A 81 16.33 -11.58 -8.40
N LYS A 82 15.36 -12.16 -9.09
CA LYS A 82 15.53 -12.67 -10.47
C LYS A 82 14.65 -11.90 -11.44
N GLN A 83 15.03 -11.95 -12.71
CA GLN A 83 14.14 -11.52 -13.79
C GLN A 83 12.79 -12.24 -13.66
N GLY A 84 11.69 -11.50 -13.79
CA GLY A 84 10.33 -11.98 -13.57
C GLY A 84 9.87 -11.98 -12.13
N SER A 85 10.73 -11.77 -11.12
CA SER A 85 10.28 -11.57 -9.74
C SER A 85 9.37 -10.33 -9.63
N PHE A 86 8.34 -10.40 -8.79
CA PHE A 86 7.58 -9.22 -8.39
C PHE A 86 8.14 -8.73 -7.05
N VAL A 87 8.60 -7.48 -7.02
CA VAL A 87 9.30 -6.92 -5.86
C VAL A 87 8.71 -5.57 -5.46
N GLY A 88 8.83 -5.23 -4.18
CA GLY A 88 8.67 -3.87 -3.71
C GLY A 88 10.04 -3.32 -3.31
N VAL A 89 10.34 -2.11 -3.75
CA VAL A 89 11.60 -1.43 -3.43
C VAL A 89 11.28 -0.06 -2.85
N THR A 90 11.67 0.14 -1.60
CA THR A 90 11.73 1.49 -1.04
C THR A 90 13.05 2.11 -1.44
N ALA A 91 13.01 3.29 -2.06
CA ALA A 91 14.20 3.96 -2.55
C ALA A 91 14.23 5.46 -2.24
N MET A 92 15.43 6.00 -2.20
CA MET A 92 15.69 7.43 -2.09
C MET A 92 16.21 7.97 -3.42
N PRO A 93 15.70 9.14 -3.89
CA PRO A 93 16.29 9.84 -5.00
C PRO A 93 17.69 10.35 -4.62
N LYS A 94 18.63 10.25 -5.57
CA LYS A 94 19.97 10.84 -5.45
C LYS A 94 20.02 12.18 -6.20
N ALA A 95 21.05 12.98 -5.91
CA ALA A 95 21.25 14.28 -6.53
C ALA A 95 21.41 14.22 -8.08
N ASP A 96 21.89 13.10 -8.60
CA ASP A 96 22.04 12.82 -10.04
C ASP A 96 20.74 12.32 -10.71
N GLY A 97 19.64 12.28 -9.96
CA GLY A 97 18.33 11.80 -10.44
C GLY A 97 18.18 10.27 -10.44
N SER A 98 19.23 9.51 -10.10
CA SER A 98 19.15 8.07 -9.89
C SER A 98 18.43 7.75 -8.56
N GLN A 99 18.05 6.49 -8.37
CA GLN A 99 17.43 6.02 -7.14
C GLN A 99 18.30 4.95 -6.48
N SER A 100 18.37 4.97 -5.15
CA SER A 100 19.08 3.98 -4.36
C SER A 100 18.14 3.31 -3.38
N ALA A 101 18.09 1.98 -3.40
CA ALA A 101 17.24 1.21 -2.51
C ALA A 101 17.64 1.36 -1.04
N LEU A 102 16.64 1.52 -0.19
CA LEU A 102 16.73 1.41 1.27
C LEU A 102 16.41 0.00 1.73
N GLU A 103 15.50 -0.67 1.02
CA GLU A 103 15.12 -2.06 1.27
C GLU A 103 14.50 -2.66 0.00
N VAL A 104 14.47 -3.99 -0.06
CA VAL A 104 13.74 -4.75 -1.09
C VAL A 104 12.96 -5.86 -0.42
N HIS A 105 11.70 -6.02 -0.80
CA HIS A 105 10.91 -7.18 -0.44
C HIS A 105 10.39 -7.92 -1.68
N ILE A 106 10.57 -9.23 -1.67
CA ILE A 106 10.15 -10.10 -2.77
C ILE A 106 8.78 -10.66 -2.42
N PHE A 107 7.83 -10.50 -3.33
CA PHE A 107 6.50 -11.08 -3.16
C PHE A 107 6.46 -12.52 -3.66
N PRO A 108 5.77 -13.43 -2.96
CA PRO A 108 5.42 -14.73 -3.53
C PRO A 108 4.45 -14.55 -4.71
N GLU A 109 4.40 -15.52 -5.60
CA GLU A 109 3.59 -15.44 -6.81
C GLU A 109 2.10 -15.14 -6.51
N ALA A 110 1.56 -15.71 -5.44
CA ALA A 110 0.17 -15.48 -5.00
C ALA A 110 -0.11 -14.01 -4.62
N MET A 111 0.92 -13.20 -4.42
CA MET A 111 0.82 -11.77 -4.09
C MET A 111 1.27 -10.86 -5.24
N ARG A 112 1.54 -11.41 -6.42
CA ARG A 112 1.90 -10.61 -7.61
C ARG A 112 0.84 -9.56 -7.89
N GLY A 113 1.27 -8.34 -8.24
CA GLY A 113 0.40 -7.20 -8.51
C GLY A 113 -0.04 -6.42 -7.27
N THR A 114 0.29 -6.90 -6.05
CA THR A 114 -0.06 -6.18 -4.82
C THR A 114 0.55 -4.79 -4.80
N GLY A 115 -0.32 -3.75 -4.82
CA GLY A 115 0.10 -2.35 -4.77
C GLY A 115 1.02 -1.95 -5.92
N GLU A 116 0.88 -2.56 -7.10
CA GLU A 116 1.71 -2.25 -8.27
C GLU A 116 1.70 -0.76 -8.59
N GLY A 117 2.89 -0.20 -8.82
CA GLY A 117 3.07 1.21 -9.14
C GLY A 117 4.28 1.85 -8.47
N HIS A 118 4.34 3.18 -8.61
CA HIS A 118 5.38 4.02 -8.01
C HIS A 118 4.73 5.21 -7.29
N TYR A 119 5.00 5.37 -5.98
CA TYR A 119 4.32 6.35 -5.14
C TYR A 119 5.17 6.77 -3.94
N PRO A 120 4.85 7.93 -3.31
CA PRO A 120 5.51 8.38 -2.09
C PRO A 120 5.41 7.35 -0.95
N TRP A 121 6.49 7.21 -0.19
CA TRP A 121 6.56 6.28 0.93
C TRP A 121 7.06 7.00 2.19
N ASP A 122 6.74 6.46 3.35
CA ASP A 122 6.97 7.09 4.64
C ASP A 122 8.10 6.45 5.46
N LEU A 123 8.96 5.62 4.84
CA LEU A 123 10.09 5.02 5.53
C LEU A 123 11.13 6.08 5.93
N GLN A 124 11.38 7.02 5.04
CA GLN A 124 12.16 8.24 5.27
C GLN A 124 11.51 9.40 4.49
N PRO A 125 11.77 10.67 4.86
CA PRO A 125 11.35 11.82 4.06
C PRO A 125 11.83 11.68 2.61
N GLN A 126 10.95 11.96 1.65
CA GLN A 126 11.19 11.84 0.19
C GLN A 126 11.40 10.41 -0.33
N SER A 127 11.30 9.38 0.50
CA SER A 127 11.36 8.01 0.00
C SER A 127 10.15 7.66 -0.84
N THR A 128 10.35 6.76 -1.79
CA THR A 128 9.31 6.23 -2.68
C THR A 128 9.26 4.72 -2.58
N MET A 129 8.07 4.16 -2.82
CA MET A 129 7.86 2.72 -3.01
C MET A 129 7.62 2.44 -4.48
N THR A 130 8.27 1.41 -5.00
CA THR A 130 8.01 0.89 -6.34
C THR A 130 7.70 -0.60 -6.24
N ASN A 131 6.44 -0.98 -6.46
CA ASN A 131 6.03 -2.37 -6.57
C ASN A 131 5.88 -2.73 -8.04
N ALA A 132 6.72 -3.66 -8.52
CA ALA A 132 6.87 -3.89 -9.96
C ALA A 132 7.46 -5.27 -10.29
N ASN A 133 7.36 -5.64 -11.57
CA ASN A 133 8.09 -6.77 -12.10
C ASN A 133 9.56 -6.39 -12.35
N VAL A 134 10.48 -7.27 -12.01
CA VAL A 134 11.89 -7.16 -12.38
C VAL A 134 12.02 -7.54 -13.86
N GLU A 135 12.19 -6.57 -14.73
CA GLU A 135 12.43 -6.81 -16.15
C GLU A 135 13.88 -7.19 -16.39
N GLN A 136 14.79 -6.54 -15.67
CA GLN A 136 16.22 -6.80 -15.75
C GLN A 136 16.89 -6.61 -14.40
N ALA A 137 17.90 -7.43 -14.13
CA ALA A 137 18.76 -7.31 -12.98
C ALA A 137 20.22 -7.39 -13.45
N VAL A 138 20.98 -6.31 -13.28
CA VAL A 138 22.37 -6.20 -13.71
C VAL A 138 23.26 -6.09 -12.51
N SER A 139 24.14 -7.07 -12.32
CA SER A 139 25.12 -7.07 -11.23
C SER A 139 26.15 -5.96 -11.42
N ALA A 140 26.56 -5.34 -10.32
CA ALA A 140 27.61 -4.36 -10.21
C ALA A 140 28.55 -4.77 -9.06
N VAL A 141 29.71 -4.12 -8.95
CA VAL A 141 30.70 -4.43 -7.91
C VAL A 141 30.13 -4.27 -6.50
N ASP A 142 29.35 -3.21 -6.29
CA ASP A 142 28.84 -2.82 -4.97
C ASP A 142 27.31 -3.05 -4.82
N GLY A 143 26.74 -3.93 -5.64
CA GLY A 143 25.29 -4.17 -5.60
C GLY A 143 24.72 -4.65 -6.92
N GLN A 144 23.48 -4.25 -7.19
CA GLN A 144 22.74 -4.64 -8.39
C GLN A 144 21.86 -3.48 -8.86
N THR A 145 21.73 -3.27 -10.16
CA THR A 145 20.74 -2.35 -10.73
C THR A 145 19.55 -3.14 -11.23
N LEU A 146 18.37 -2.80 -10.72
CA LEU A 146 17.09 -3.38 -11.14
C LEU A 146 16.40 -2.43 -12.10
N THR A 147 15.93 -2.97 -13.23
CA THR A 147 14.93 -2.33 -14.08
C THR A 147 13.56 -2.87 -13.68
N LEU A 148 12.73 -2.02 -13.10
CA LEU A 148 11.43 -2.36 -12.54
C LEU A 148 10.34 -1.81 -13.45
N LYS A 149 9.49 -2.70 -13.99
CA LYS A 149 8.39 -2.35 -14.89
C LYS A 149 7.05 -2.56 -14.23
N TYR A 150 6.23 -1.54 -14.23
CA TYR A 150 4.87 -1.52 -13.72
C TYR A 150 3.93 -0.90 -14.78
N LYS A 151 2.62 -1.00 -14.57
CA LYS A 151 1.59 -0.62 -15.55
C LYS A 151 1.83 0.75 -16.20
N ASP A 152 2.21 1.75 -15.41
CA ASP A 152 2.28 3.14 -15.86
C ASP A 152 3.72 3.64 -16.10
N GLY A 153 4.72 2.73 -16.11
CA GLY A 153 6.09 3.13 -16.36
C GLY A 153 7.17 2.16 -15.93
N GLU A 154 8.38 2.69 -15.88
CA GLU A 154 9.59 1.97 -15.54
C GLU A 154 10.45 2.78 -14.56
N ARG A 155 11.20 2.10 -13.69
CA ARG A 155 12.23 2.69 -12.83
C ARG A 155 13.50 1.85 -12.84
N LYS A 156 14.63 2.55 -12.87
CA LYS A 156 15.93 1.93 -12.61
C LYS A 156 16.35 2.29 -11.19
N ILE A 157 16.59 1.27 -10.37
CA ILE A 157 16.95 1.45 -8.96
C ILE A 157 18.22 0.66 -8.68
N PHE A 158 19.22 1.34 -8.15
CA PHE A 158 20.43 0.69 -7.65
C PHE A 158 20.14 0.11 -6.25
N VAL A 159 20.45 -1.14 -6.06
CA VAL A 159 20.34 -1.86 -4.79
C VAL A 159 21.75 -2.12 -4.26
N PRO A 160 22.24 -1.35 -3.28
CA PRO A 160 23.52 -1.59 -2.65
C PRO A 160 23.65 -2.99 -2.06
N ALA A 161 24.88 -3.53 -1.99
CA ALA A 161 25.13 -4.88 -1.48
C ALA A 161 24.67 -5.12 -0.04
N ASN A 162 24.63 -4.05 0.77
CA ASN A 162 24.22 -4.09 2.18
C ASN A 162 22.72 -3.77 2.39
N THR A 163 21.96 -3.61 1.31
CA THR A 163 20.52 -3.33 1.40
C THR A 163 19.80 -4.50 2.09
N PRO A 164 18.93 -4.25 3.08
CA PRO A 164 18.07 -5.28 3.63
C PRO A 164 17.14 -5.85 2.56
N ILE A 165 17.21 -7.17 2.36
CA ILE A 165 16.35 -7.88 1.41
C ILE A 165 15.59 -8.95 2.17
N VAL A 166 14.30 -9.00 1.95
CA VAL A 166 13.40 -9.97 2.57
C VAL A 166 12.48 -10.60 1.53
N VAL A 167 11.92 -11.74 1.86
CA VAL A 167 10.86 -12.38 1.08
C VAL A 167 9.64 -12.59 1.96
N TYR A 168 8.45 -12.39 1.39
CA TYR A 168 7.22 -12.73 2.05
C TYR A 168 6.93 -14.22 1.88
N VAL A 169 6.54 -14.84 2.97
CA VAL A 169 6.10 -16.25 3.01
C VAL A 169 4.70 -16.30 3.61
N GLN A 170 4.02 -17.42 3.42
CA GLN A 170 2.70 -17.61 4.02
C GLN A 170 2.79 -17.45 5.54
N GLY A 171 1.91 -16.62 6.10
CA GLY A 171 1.78 -16.39 7.54
C GLY A 171 0.37 -16.71 8.01
N ASP A 172 0.22 -16.82 9.31
CA ASP A 172 -1.06 -17.04 9.97
C ASP A 172 -1.13 -16.31 11.33
N LYS A 173 -2.25 -16.47 12.04
CA LYS A 173 -2.46 -15.81 13.33
C LYS A 173 -1.46 -16.21 14.41
N SER A 174 -0.84 -17.37 14.33
CA SER A 174 0.16 -17.83 15.31
C SER A 174 1.47 -17.05 15.22
N ASP A 175 1.73 -16.38 14.08
CA ASP A 175 2.85 -15.45 13.94
C ASP A 175 2.65 -14.18 14.78
N LEU A 176 1.39 -13.81 15.08
CA LEU A 176 1.03 -12.59 15.80
C LEU A 176 1.16 -12.77 17.32
N LYS A 177 2.37 -12.99 17.79
CA LYS A 177 2.68 -13.26 19.21
C LYS A 177 3.49 -12.13 19.85
N PRO A 178 3.45 -11.99 21.17
CA PRO A 178 4.29 -11.02 21.88
C PRO A 178 5.77 -11.15 21.49
N GLY A 179 6.41 -10.01 21.30
CA GLY A 179 7.80 -9.89 20.85
C GLY A 179 7.98 -9.91 19.30
N ALA A 180 6.96 -10.29 18.53
CA ALA A 180 7.06 -10.28 17.07
C ALA A 180 7.18 -8.84 16.54
N LYS A 181 8.15 -8.63 15.65
CA LYS A 181 8.33 -7.36 14.92
C LYS A 181 7.34 -7.33 13.76
N VAL A 182 6.64 -6.20 13.60
CA VAL A 182 5.58 -6.09 12.60
C VAL A 182 5.65 -4.80 11.79
N PHE A 183 5.22 -4.90 10.54
CA PHE A 183 4.70 -3.81 9.75
C PHE A 183 3.21 -4.07 9.52
N ILE A 184 2.35 -3.08 9.77
CA ILE A 184 0.90 -3.21 9.64
C ILE A 184 0.38 -2.07 8.77
N ALA A 185 -0.35 -2.42 7.71
CA ALA A 185 -1.20 -1.46 7.01
C ALA A 185 -2.59 -1.52 7.65
N ALA A 186 -2.96 -0.46 8.35
CA ALA A 186 -4.22 -0.33 9.06
C ALA A 186 -5.08 0.80 8.48
N ILE A 187 -6.36 0.75 8.75
CA ILE A 187 -7.32 1.80 8.45
C ILE A 187 -7.85 2.34 9.77
N LYS A 188 -7.92 3.66 9.88
CA LYS A 188 -8.58 4.30 11.01
C LYS A 188 -10.09 4.26 10.79
N GLN A 189 -10.81 3.64 11.71
CA GLN A 189 -12.27 3.56 11.71
C GLN A 189 -12.89 4.89 12.19
N PRO A 190 -14.19 5.14 11.92
CA PRO A 190 -14.88 6.35 12.38
C PRO A 190 -14.87 6.57 13.90
N ASP A 191 -14.81 5.48 14.67
CA ASP A 191 -14.68 5.49 16.13
C ASP A 191 -13.25 5.75 16.63
N GLY A 192 -12.30 5.93 15.70
CA GLY A 192 -10.88 6.15 15.97
C GLY A 192 -10.06 4.87 16.14
N MET A 193 -10.68 3.68 16.14
CA MET A 193 -9.97 2.40 16.24
C MET A 193 -9.13 2.14 14.97
N LEU A 194 -7.97 1.52 15.16
CA LEU A 194 -7.14 1.07 14.05
C LEU A 194 -7.48 -0.38 13.72
N GLN A 195 -7.80 -0.65 12.46
CA GLN A 195 -8.07 -1.99 11.95
C GLN A 195 -6.97 -2.41 10.97
N GLY A 196 -6.14 -3.36 11.36
CA GLY A 196 -5.03 -3.89 10.56
C GLY A 196 -5.53 -4.84 9.47
N ARG A 197 -5.32 -4.46 8.20
CA ARG A 197 -5.73 -5.26 7.04
C ARG A 197 -4.59 -6.09 6.46
N ALA A 198 -3.37 -5.59 6.52
CA ALA A 198 -2.20 -6.34 6.08
C ALA A 198 -1.13 -6.33 7.17
N TRP A 199 -0.70 -7.51 7.57
CA TRP A 199 0.29 -7.73 8.62
C TRP A 199 1.52 -8.41 8.02
N ARG A 200 2.69 -7.85 8.22
CA ARG A 200 3.98 -8.41 7.84
C ARG A 200 4.75 -8.69 9.12
N VAL A 201 4.97 -9.93 9.41
CA VAL A 201 5.50 -10.39 10.71
C VAL A 201 6.90 -10.96 10.53
N GLY A 202 7.88 -10.35 11.15
CA GLY A 202 9.25 -10.83 11.11
C GLY A 202 9.38 -12.21 11.77
N ARG A 203 9.99 -13.16 11.08
CA ARG A 203 10.39 -14.48 11.60
C ARG A 203 11.90 -14.49 11.85
N ASP A 204 12.37 -15.36 12.71
CA ASP A 204 13.79 -15.59 13.00
C ASP A 204 14.57 -14.31 13.34
N GLY A 205 13.93 -13.40 14.09
CA GLY A 205 14.52 -12.13 14.50
C GLY A 205 14.52 -11.03 13.43
N VAL A 206 13.98 -11.28 12.26
CA VAL A 206 13.86 -10.28 11.18
C VAL A 206 12.92 -9.15 11.62
N THR A 207 13.34 -7.91 11.41
CA THR A 207 12.45 -6.75 11.49
C THR A 207 11.99 -6.42 10.07
N PRO A 208 10.66 -6.40 9.79
CA PRO A 208 10.17 -5.96 8.49
C PRO A 208 10.74 -4.58 8.12
N PRO A 209 11.48 -4.43 7.00
CA PRO A 209 12.24 -3.22 6.70
C PRO A 209 11.42 -2.09 6.08
N MET A 210 10.23 -2.41 5.49
CA MET A 210 9.33 -1.46 4.79
C MET A 210 8.66 -0.45 5.70
#